data_aab2ca345146e88ca02d2c7cea7d4ca6
#
_entry.id   aab2ca345146e88ca02d2c7cea7d4ca6
#
_cell.length_a   1.000
_cell.length_b   1.000
_cell.length_c   1.000
_cell.angle_alpha   90.00
_cell.angle_beta   90.00
_cell.angle_gamma   90.00
#
_symmetry.space_group_name_H-M   'P 1'
#
loop_
_entity.id
_entity.type
_entity.pdbx_description
1 polymer ?
#
loop_
_entity_poly.entity_id
_entity_poly.type
_entity_poly.pdbx_seq_one_letter_code
_entity_poly.pdbx_strand_id
1 'polypeptide(L)'
;MSKTASPVAQFVFDLSLPPALGPEDFIVAESNREAAGWIARWPGWPGPVLALHGAPGAGKSHLLGIWAQRAGARILAGDALAATDPAELAAAGAVALDDADRVAGDAVAERALFHLHNLLKEAGGFLLLAAREPPARWAVALPDLASRLKAAPAAGLGEPDDVLLAQVLAKLFADRQLAVGPEIVQAMLARMERSFAEARRLVAEIDAASLAQGRSITLPLVRAILAERG
;
A
#
# COMPACT_ATOMS: atom_id res chain seq x y z
N MET A 1 -44.68 31.43 9.73
CA MET A 1 -44.18 30.26 8.96
C MET A 1 -42.70 30.10 9.28
N SER A 2 -42.42 29.25 10.27
CA SER A 2 -41.02 29.01 10.75
C SER A 2 -40.38 27.97 9.85
N LYS A 3 -39.26 28.31 9.20
CA LYS A 3 -38.39 27.34 8.49
C LYS A 3 -37.50 26.63 9.53
N THR A 4 -37.85 25.37 9.79
CA THR A 4 -36.98 24.46 10.53
C THR A 4 -35.76 24.10 9.66
N ALA A 5 -34.59 24.55 10.10
CA ALA A 5 -33.32 24.10 9.52
C ALA A 5 -33.10 22.61 9.91
N SER A 6 -32.87 21.78 8.90
CA SER A 6 -32.45 20.37 9.13
C SER A 6 -31.10 20.33 9.87
N PRO A 7 -30.94 19.44 10.85
CA PRO A 7 -29.65 19.29 11.52
C PRO A 7 -28.64 18.70 10.53
N VAL A 8 -27.52 19.39 10.36
CA VAL A 8 -26.33 18.85 9.70
C VAL A 8 -25.88 17.64 10.52
N ALA A 9 -25.91 16.45 9.94
CA ALA A 9 -25.40 15.25 10.57
C ALA A 9 -23.91 15.45 10.89
N GLN A 10 -23.62 15.66 12.14
CA GLN A 10 -22.27 15.75 12.66
C GLN A 10 -21.73 14.31 12.72
N PHE A 11 -20.89 13.92 11.75
CA PHE A 11 -20.16 12.68 11.81
C PHE A 11 -19.17 12.78 12.97
N VAL A 12 -19.50 12.13 14.08
CA VAL A 12 -18.55 11.90 15.17
C VAL A 12 -17.60 10.83 14.68
N PHE A 13 -16.41 11.23 14.23
CA PHE A 13 -15.32 10.30 13.98
C PHE A 13 -14.84 9.79 15.34
N ASP A 14 -15.18 8.55 15.65
CA ASP A 14 -14.53 7.82 16.74
C ASP A 14 -13.09 7.50 16.31
N LEU A 15 -12.14 8.29 16.78
CA LEU A 15 -10.70 8.16 16.49
C LEU A 15 -10.04 7.02 17.29
N SER A 16 -10.81 6.10 17.87
CA SER A 16 -10.27 4.86 18.42
C SER A 16 -9.75 3.99 17.26
N LEU A 17 -8.44 4.09 17.03
CA LEU A 17 -7.75 3.32 15.99
C LEU A 17 -7.87 1.82 16.30
N PRO A 18 -8.31 0.97 15.32
CA PRO A 18 -8.23 -0.47 15.49
C PRO A 18 -6.75 -0.90 15.64
N PRO A 19 -6.47 -2.01 16.31
CA PRO A 19 -5.11 -2.47 16.55
C PRO A 19 -4.37 -2.64 15.22
N ALA A 20 -3.24 -1.95 15.08
CA ALA A 20 -2.36 -2.02 13.93
C ALA A 20 -1.78 -3.45 13.81
N LEU A 21 -1.74 -3.99 12.59
CA LEU A 21 -0.93 -5.16 12.28
C LEU A 21 0.54 -4.70 12.19
N GLY A 22 1.24 -4.61 13.33
CA GLY A 22 2.61 -4.08 13.47
C GLY A 22 3.47 -4.08 12.20
N PRO A 23 4.51 -3.32 12.13
CA PRO A 23 4.89 -2.20 12.94
C PRO A 23 3.91 -1.01 12.77
N GLU A 24 3.51 -0.48 13.84
CA GLU A 24 2.67 0.66 14.27
C GLU A 24 1.79 1.46 13.28
N ASP A 25 1.81 1.17 11.94
CA ASP A 25 1.38 2.12 10.92
C ASP A 25 0.29 1.65 9.95
N PHE A 26 -0.11 0.36 9.98
CA PHE A 26 -1.08 -0.15 9.02
C PHE A 26 -2.50 -0.20 9.59
N ILE A 27 -3.39 0.61 9.01
CA ILE A 27 -4.81 0.66 9.38
C ILE A 27 -5.56 -0.35 8.53
N VAL A 28 -6.21 -1.33 9.17
CA VAL A 28 -7.05 -2.32 8.49
C VAL A 28 -8.45 -1.75 8.28
N ALA A 29 -8.90 -1.74 7.03
CA ALA A 29 -10.23 -1.35 6.62
C ALA A 29 -10.83 -2.41 5.68
N GLU A 30 -12.08 -2.23 5.25
CA GLU A 30 -12.75 -3.16 4.34
C GLU A 30 -11.95 -3.35 3.05
N SER A 31 -11.41 -2.26 2.49
CA SER A 31 -10.68 -2.25 1.21
C SER A 31 -9.36 -3.03 1.23
N ASN A 32 -8.80 -3.32 2.41
CA ASN A 32 -7.51 -4.01 2.54
C ASN A 32 -7.54 -5.24 3.47
N ARG A 33 -8.69 -5.56 4.05
CA ARG A 33 -8.85 -6.60 5.08
C ARG A 33 -8.36 -7.97 4.63
N GLU A 34 -8.68 -8.37 3.42
CA GLU A 34 -8.25 -9.67 2.88
C GLU A 34 -6.72 -9.73 2.77
N ALA A 35 -6.11 -8.74 2.15
CA ALA A 35 -4.66 -8.66 1.98
C ALA A 35 -3.93 -8.62 3.33
N ALA A 36 -4.42 -7.80 4.27
CA ALA A 36 -3.91 -7.75 5.64
C ALA A 36 -4.02 -9.11 6.35
N GLY A 37 -5.15 -9.80 6.19
CA GLY A 37 -5.38 -11.13 6.75
C GLY A 37 -4.41 -12.18 6.20
N TRP A 38 -4.06 -12.12 4.90
CA TRP A 38 -3.05 -12.99 4.32
C TRP A 38 -1.65 -12.72 4.88
N ILE A 39 -1.26 -11.46 5.00
CA ILE A 39 0.03 -11.07 5.58
C ILE A 39 0.13 -11.50 7.05
N ALA A 40 -0.96 -11.36 7.81
CA ALA A 40 -1.00 -11.77 9.22
C ALA A 40 -0.79 -13.28 9.42
N ARG A 41 -1.29 -14.10 8.47
CA ARG A 41 -1.15 -15.57 8.52
C ARG A 41 0.26 -16.08 8.21
N TRP A 42 1.14 -15.24 7.64
CA TRP A 42 2.52 -15.69 7.39
C TRP A 42 3.19 -16.18 8.69
N PRO A 43 3.94 -17.30 8.67
CA PRO A 43 4.37 -18.13 7.53
C PRO A 43 3.38 -19.23 7.09
N GLY A 44 2.15 -19.27 7.59
CA GLY A 44 1.14 -20.30 7.31
C GLY A 44 0.45 -20.17 5.94
N TRP A 45 1.14 -19.69 4.90
CA TRP A 45 0.62 -19.67 3.54
C TRP A 45 0.56 -21.09 2.94
N PRO A 46 -0.39 -21.39 2.03
CA PRO A 46 -0.53 -22.72 1.42
C PRO A 46 0.60 -23.07 0.45
N GLY A 47 1.47 -22.12 0.13
CA GLY A 47 2.64 -22.27 -0.75
C GLY A 47 3.65 -21.17 -0.52
N PRO A 48 4.75 -21.15 -1.29
CA PRO A 48 5.83 -20.20 -1.10
C PRO A 48 5.47 -18.78 -1.57
N VAL A 49 4.41 -18.61 -2.36
CA VAL A 49 4.08 -17.34 -3.03
C VAL A 49 2.74 -16.80 -2.55
N LEU A 50 2.70 -15.50 -2.30
CA LEU A 50 1.48 -14.70 -2.17
C LEU A 50 1.57 -13.50 -3.11
N ALA A 51 0.46 -13.13 -3.75
CA ALA A 51 0.37 -11.94 -4.56
C ALA A 51 -0.61 -10.92 -3.97
N LEU A 52 -0.19 -9.66 -3.91
CA LEU A 52 -1.03 -8.50 -3.62
C LEU A 52 -1.30 -7.75 -4.92
N HIS A 53 -2.56 -7.39 -5.19
CA HIS A 53 -2.87 -6.61 -6.39
C HIS A 53 -3.87 -5.49 -6.10
N GLY A 54 -3.88 -4.47 -6.96
CA GLY A 54 -4.79 -3.33 -6.83
C GLY A 54 -4.26 -2.07 -7.50
N ALA A 55 -5.07 -1.02 -7.54
CA ALA A 55 -4.76 0.25 -8.17
C ALA A 55 -3.47 0.90 -7.60
N PRO A 56 -2.79 1.78 -8.35
CA PRO A 56 -1.74 2.63 -7.79
C PRO A 56 -2.25 3.37 -6.55
N GLY A 57 -1.41 3.46 -5.52
CA GLY A 57 -1.80 4.16 -4.28
C GLY A 57 -2.70 3.37 -3.32
N ALA A 58 -3.14 2.14 -3.63
CA ALA A 58 -3.97 1.30 -2.76
C ALA A 58 -3.25 0.74 -1.51
N GLY A 59 -1.93 0.96 -1.36
CA GLY A 59 -1.19 0.52 -0.18
C GLY A 59 -0.39 -0.77 -0.33
N LYS A 60 -0.29 -1.34 -1.53
CA LYS A 60 0.45 -2.59 -1.80
C LYS A 60 1.90 -2.56 -1.31
N SER A 61 2.68 -1.55 -1.75
CA SER A 61 4.10 -1.39 -1.36
C SER A 61 4.27 -1.18 0.15
N HIS A 62 3.28 -0.55 0.81
CA HIS A 62 3.30 -0.39 2.25
C HIS A 62 3.12 -1.74 2.96
N LEU A 63 2.11 -2.52 2.55
CA LEU A 63 1.86 -3.84 3.10
C LEU A 63 3.00 -4.83 2.79
N LEU A 64 3.58 -4.73 1.60
CA LEU A 64 4.79 -5.45 1.22
C LEU A 64 5.97 -5.10 2.14
N GLY A 65 6.19 -3.82 2.44
CA GLY A 65 7.24 -3.37 3.35
C GLY A 65 7.07 -3.89 4.79
N ILE A 66 5.83 -3.89 5.31
CA ILE A 66 5.49 -4.46 6.62
C ILE A 66 5.85 -5.95 6.67
N TRP A 67 5.44 -6.70 5.64
CA TRP A 67 5.79 -8.12 5.58
C TRP A 67 7.30 -8.33 5.46
N ALA A 68 7.96 -7.56 4.60
CA ALA A 68 9.40 -7.67 4.39
C ALA A 68 10.19 -7.41 5.68
N GLN A 69 9.81 -6.42 6.47
CA GLN A 69 10.42 -6.16 7.77
C GLN A 69 10.22 -7.34 8.73
N ARG A 70 9.00 -7.89 8.80
CA ARG A 70 8.68 -9.03 9.66
C ARG A 70 9.40 -10.31 9.25
N ALA A 71 9.54 -10.55 7.93
CA ALA A 71 10.15 -11.74 7.36
C ALA A 71 11.67 -11.63 7.19
N GLY A 72 12.27 -10.45 7.40
CA GLY A 72 13.67 -10.19 7.04
C GLY A 72 13.89 -10.28 5.52
N ALA A 73 12.85 -9.97 4.71
CA ALA A 73 12.87 -10.18 3.28
C ALA A 73 13.70 -9.12 2.54
N ARG A 74 14.35 -9.52 1.44
CA ARG A 74 14.93 -8.57 0.48
C ARG A 74 13.83 -8.01 -0.40
N ILE A 75 13.79 -6.68 -0.52
CA ILE A 75 12.84 -5.98 -1.41
C ILE A 75 13.55 -5.64 -2.71
N LEU A 76 12.87 -5.89 -3.83
CA LEU A 76 13.34 -5.60 -5.17
C LEU A 76 12.18 -5.09 -6.02
N ALA A 77 12.44 -4.17 -6.96
CA ALA A 77 11.47 -3.82 -8.00
C ALA A 77 11.46 -4.91 -9.09
N GLY A 78 10.30 -5.16 -9.69
CA GLY A 78 10.15 -6.22 -10.69
C GLY A 78 11.08 -6.06 -11.90
N ASP A 79 11.32 -4.82 -12.35
CA ASP A 79 12.22 -4.52 -13.47
C ASP A 79 13.72 -4.72 -13.15
N ALA A 80 14.09 -4.72 -11.87
CA ALA A 80 15.47 -5.00 -11.45
C ALA A 80 15.81 -6.50 -11.43
N LEU A 81 14.79 -7.38 -11.53
CA LEU A 81 14.98 -8.82 -11.38
C LEU A 81 15.86 -9.43 -12.48
N ALA A 82 15.76 -8.91 -13.71
CA ALA A 82 16.57 -9.38 -14.84
C ALA A 82 18.08 -9.20 -14.64
N ALA A 83 18.48 -8.23 -13.82
CA ALA A 83 19.89 -7.92 -13.53
C ALA A 83 20.39 -8.52 -12.20
N THR A 84 19.56 -9.31 -11.50
CA THR A 84 19.88 -9.84 -10.16
C THR A 84 19.99 -11.36 -10.21
N ASP A 85 20.97 -11.93 -9.52
CA ASP A 85 21.11 -13.38 -9.40
C ASP A 85 20.00 -13.97 -8.51
N PRO A 86 19.14 -14.86 -9.03
CA PRO A 86 18.08 -15.50 -8.25
C PRO A 86 18.61 -16.33 -7.07
N ALA A 87 19.80 -16.89 -7.16
CA ALA A 87 20.38 -17.68 -6.07
C ALA A 87 20.80 -16.78 -4.89
N GLU A 88 21.36 -15.61 -5.19
CA GLU A 88 21.70 -14.62 -4.18
C GLU A 88 20.44 -14.06 -3.48
N LEU A 89 19.36 -13.85 -4.23
CA LEU A 89 18.08 -13.45 -3.65
C LEU A 89 17.48 -14.55 -2.77
N ALA A 90 17.47 -15.78 -3.24
CA ALA A 90 16.89 -16.91 -2.51
C ALA A 90 17.62 -17.21 -1.20
N ALA A 91 18.92 -16.92 -1.12
CA ALA A 91 19.71 -17.08 0.11
C ALA A 91 19.17 -16.27 1.30
N ALA A 92 18.40 -15.20 1.04
CA ALA A 92 17.72 -14.45 2.09
C ALA A 92 16.52 -15.19 2.72
N GLY A 93 16.04 -16.28 2.12
CA GLY A 93 14.89 -17.05 2.58
C GLY A 93 13.53 -16.39 2.35
N ALA A 94 13.48 -15.08 2.22
CA ALA A 94 12.26 -14.33 1.92
C ALA A 94 12.57 -13.18 0.95
N VAL A 95 11.71 -13.02 -0.08
CA VAL A 95 11.88 -11.99 -1.11
C VAL A 95 10.54 -11.30 -1.37
N ALA A 96 10.57 -9.99 -1.54
CA ALA A 96 9.45 -9.15 -1.89
C ALA A 96 9.71 -8.46 -3.24
N LEU A 97 8.84 -8.66 -4.23
CA LEU A 97 8.91 -7.95 -5.50
C LEU A 97 7.80 -6.92 -5.60
N ASP A 98 8.17 -5.65 -5.65
CA ASP A 98 7.23 -4.56 -5.94
C ASP A 98 7.14 -4.33 -7.45
N ASP A 99 5.98 -3.88 -7.95
CA ASP A 99 5.69 -3.77 -9.39
C ASP A 99 6.03 -5.08 -10.15
N ALA A 100 5.71 -6.23 -9.57
CA ALA A 100 6.10 -7.55 -10.07
C ALA A 100 5.53 -7.89 -11.45
N ASP A 101 4.43 -7.24 -11.87
CA ASP A 101 3.85 -7.36 -13.21
C ASP A 101 4.78 -6.85 -14.32
N ARG A 102 5.81 -6.04 -14.01
CA ARG A 102 6.85 -5.61 -14.97
C ARG A 102 7.76 -6.73 -15.44
N VAL A 103 7.74 -7.88 -14.78
CA VAL A 103 8.47 -9.08 -15.23
C VAL A 103 7.87 -9.66 -16.50
N ALA A 104 6.55 -9.49 -16.68
CA ALA A 104 5.84 -10.10 -17.80
C ALA A 104 6.26 -9.50 -19.15
N GLY A 105 6.58 -10.36 -20.12
CA GLY A 105 7.08 -9.99 -21.45
C GLY A 105 8.59 -9.79 -21.56
N ASP A 106 9.33 -9.82 -20.45
CA ASP A 106 10.78 -9.87 -20.43
C ASP A 106 11.26 -11.30 -20.20
N ALA A 107 11.79 -11.94 -21.23
CA ALA A 107 12.21 -13.35 -21.16
C ALA A 107 13.35 -13.61 -20.15
N VAL A 108 14.17 -12.61 -19.83
CA VAL A 108 15.24 -12.73 -18.81
C VAL A 108 14.62 -12.65 -17.43
N ALA A 109 13.77 -11.66 -17.19
CA ALA A 109 13.08 -11.47 -15.92
C ALA A 109 12.14 -12.65 -15.61
N GLU A 110 11.40 -13.16 -16.60
CA GLU A 110 10.53 -14.33 -16.41
C GLU A 110 11.32 -15.59 -16.02
N ARG A 111 12.47 -15.85 -16.66
CA ARG A 111 13.35 -16.96 -16.27
C ARG A 111 13.91 -16.75 -14.86
N ALA A 112 14.32 -15.53 -14.53
CA ALA A 112 14.83 -15.19 -13.20
C ALA A 112 13.76 -15.42 -12.11
N LEU A 113 12.51 -14.98 -12.36
CA LEU A 113 11.39 -15.21 -11.44
C LEU A 113 11.07 -16.69 -11.28
N PHE A 114 11.10 -17.45 -12.38
CA PHE A 114 10.89 -18.89 -12.34
C PHE A 114 11.96 -19.61 -11.51
N HIS A 115 13.22 -19.23 -11.70
CA HIS A 115 14.36 -19.77 -10.90
C HIS A 115 14.22 -19.40 -9.44
N LEU A 116 13.97 -18.12 -9.13
CA LEU A 116 13.77 -17.65 -7.77
C LEU A 116 12.63 -18.41 -7.05
N HIS A 117 11.51 -18.59 -7.74
CA HIS A 117 10.39 -19.38 -7.22
C HIS A 117 10.81 -20.82 -6.85
N ASN A 118 11.60 -21.49 -7.71
CA ASN A 118 12.03 -22.86 -7.45
C ASN A 118 12.98 -22.94 -6.25
N LEU A 119 13.96 -22.06 -6.22
CA LEU A 119 14.95 -22.01 -5.14
C LEU A 119 14.28 -21.73 -3.78
N LEU A 120 13.37 -20.75 -3.72
CA LEU A 120 12.63 -20.47 -2.50
C LEU A 120 11.73 -21.64 -2.08
N LYS A 121 11.06 -22.29 -3.04
CA LYS A 121 10.24 -23.47 -2.75
C LYS A 121 11.06 -24.62 -2.17
N GLU A 122 12.22 -24.90 -2.73
CA GLU A 122 13.15 -25.97 -2.26
C GLU A 122 13.72 -25.65 -0.87
N ALA A 123 14.04 -24.38 -0.62
CA ALA A 123 14.56 -23.92 0.68
C ALA A 123 13.48 -23.70 1.75
N GLY A 124 12.19 -23.88 1.44
CA GLY A 124 11.11 -23.53 2.36
C GLY A 124 10.95 -22.03 2.59
N GLY A 125 11.42 -21.21 1.65
CA GLY A 125 11.35 -19.76 1.69
C GLY A 125 10.04 -19.20 1.12
N PHE A 126 9.94 -17.86 1.08
CA PHE A 126 8.71 -17.15 0.74
C PHE A 126 8.95 -16.01 -0.27
N LEU A 127 7.97 -15.81 -1.15
CA LEU A 127 7.93 -14.76 -2.16
C LEU A 127 6.63 -13.97 -2.06
N LEU A 128 6.72 -12.68 -1.79
CA LEU A 128 5.58 -11.76 -1.86
C LEU A 128 5.68 -10.91 -3.12
N LEU A 129 4.63 -10.94 -3.93
CA LEU A 129 4.52 -10.16 -5.16
C LEU A 129 3.53 -9.01 -4.93
N ALA A 130 3.86 -7.79 -5.33
CA ALA A 130 2.91 -6.70 -5.40
C ALA A 130 2.80 -6.21 -6.84
N ALA A 131 1.57 -6.05 -7.36
CA ALA A 131 1.31 -5.71 -8.76
C ALA A 131 0.01 -4.91 -8.92
N ARG A 132 -0.24 -4.37 -10.11
CA ARG A 132 -1.50 -3.69 -10.41
C ARG A 132 -2.64 -4.68 -10.63
N GLU A 133 -2.34 -5.77 -11.34
CA GLU A 133 -3.29 -6.82 -11.70
C GLU A 133 -2.92 -8.15 -11.03
N PRO A 134 -3.90 -9.04 -10.80
CA PRO A 134 -3.61 -10.36 -10.28
C PRO A 134 -2.73 -11.14 -11.25
N PRO A 135 -1.83 -12.03 -10.76
CA PRO A 135 -0.87 -12.76 -11.59
C PRO A 135 -1.51 -13.59 -12.73
N ALA A 136 -2.76 -13.99 -12.54
CA ALA A 136 -3.53 -14.72 -13.58
C ALA A 136 -3.78 -13.89 -14.87
N ARG A 137 -3.64 -12.56 -14.79
CA ARG A 137 -3.82 -11.62 -15.91
C ARG A 137 -2.52 -11.14 -16.53
N TRP A 138 -1.37 -11.53 -15.98
CA TRP A 138 -0.09 -11.10 -16.54
C TRP A 138 0.20 -11.81 -17.86
N ALA A 139 0.73 -11.06 -18.82
CA ALA A 139 1.10 -11.58 -20.14
C ALA A 139 2.46 -12.32 -20.08
N VAL A 140 2.55 -13.35 -19.24
CA VAL A 140 3.76 -14.17 -19.07
C VAL A 140 3.90 -15.14 -20.22
N ALA A 141 5.05 -15.12 -20.91
CA ALA A 141 5.35 -15.98 -22.05
C ALA A 141 5.81 -17.39 -21.61
N LEU A 142 6.49 -17.53 -20.46
CA LEU A 142 6.99 -18.80 -19.95
C LEU A 142 5.84 -19.64 -19.34
N PRO A 143 5.39 -20.76 -19.97
CA PRO A 143 4.18 -21.48 -19.54
C PRO A 143 4.24 -22.01 -18.11
N ASP A 144 5.41 -22.52 -17.70
CA ASP A 144 5.60 -23.07 -16.37
C ASP A 144 5.49 -21.98 -15.29
N LEU A 145 6.04 -20.80 -15.54
CA LEU A 145 5.88 -19.64 -14.66
C LEU A 145 4.42 -19.18 -14.60
N ALA A 146 3.77 -19.05 -15.76
CA ALA A 146 2.37 -18.66 -15.85
C ALA A 146 1.45 -19.58 -15.05
N SER A 147 1.69 -20.90 -15.12
CA SER A 147 0.94 -21.89 -14.35
C SER A 147 1.10 -21.71 -12.86
N ARG A 148 2.33 -21.48 -12.37
CA ARG A 148 2.62 -21.27 -10.94
C ARG A 148 2.05 -19.99 -10.41
N LEU A 149 2.17 -18.90 -11.17
CA LEU A 149 1.61 -17.60 -10.81
C LEU A 149 0.08 -17.64 -10.73
N LYS A 150 -0.59 -18.36 -11.66
CA LYS A 150 -2.05 -18.57 -11.60
C LYS A 150 -2.50 -19.39 -10.40
N ALA A 151 -1.66 -20.31 -9.90
CA ALA A 151 -1.96 -21.15 -8.75
C ALA A 151 -1.66 -20.44 -7.40
N ALA A 152 -0.91 -19.35 -7.42
CA ALA A 152 -0.58 -18.62 -6.21
C ALA A 152 -1.82 -17.90 -5.63
N PRO A 153 -2.01 -17.91 -4.29
CA PRO A 153 -3.01 -17.07 -3.67
C PRO A 153 -2.79 -15.62 -4.04
N ALA A 154 -3.89 -14.90 -4.34
CA ALA A 154 -3.84 -13.50 -4.70
C ALA A 154 -4.90 -12.73 -3.89
N ALA A 155 -4.50 -11.64 -3.24
CA ALA A 155 -5.38 -10.79 -2.45
C ALA A 155 -5.45 -9.39 -3.05
N GLY A 156 -6.67 -8.89 -3.24
CA GLY A 156 -6.92 -7.55 -3.74
C GLY A 156 -6.85 -6.49 -2.66
N LEU A 157 -6.29 -5.33 -3.01
CA LEU A 157 -6.45 -4.09 -2.26
C LEU A 157 -7.36 -3.16 -3.07
N GLY A 158 -8.50 -2.82 -2.50
CA GLY A 158 -9.42 -1.82 -3.06
C GLY A 158 -8.89 -0.40 -2.87
N GLU A 159 -9.57 0.56 -3.50
CA GLU A 159 -9.32 1.96 -3.23
C GLU A 159 -9.67 2.29 -1.78
N PRO A 160 -8.82 3.11 -1.09
CA PRO A 160 -9.13 3.51 0.27
C PRO A 160 -10.40 4.37 0.31
N ASP A 161 -11.29 4.04 1.23
CA ASP A 161 -12.48 4.84 1.51
C ASP A 161 -12.14 6.12 2.31
N ASP A 162 -13.11 7.01 2.42
CA ASP A 162 -12.92 8.29 3.12
C ASP A 162 -12.62 8.10 4.61
N VAL A 163 -13.14 7.03 5.23
CA VAL A 163 -12.90 6.72 6.65
C VAL A 163 -11.44 6.32 6.87
N LEU A 164 -10.94 5.42 6.03
CA LEU A 164 -9.54 4.99 6.07
C LEU A 164 -8.59 6.15 5.74
N LEU A 165 -8.90 6.94 4.72
CA LEU A 165 -8.09 8.13 4.38
C LEU A 165 -8.08 9.17 5.49
N ALA A 166 -9.22 9.41 6.18
CA ALA A 166 -9.26 10.30 7.33
C ALA A 166 -8.32 9.84 8.45
N GLN A 167 -8.35 8.55 8.77
CA GLN A 167 -7.48 7.97 9.80
C GLN A 167 -5.99 8.06 9.41
N VAL A 168 -5.67 7.77 8.15
CA VAL A 168 -4.30 7.89 7.62
C VAL A 168 -3.82 9.34 7.66
N LEU A 169 -4.65 10.32 7.24
CA LEU A 169 -4.31 11.73 7.31
C LEU A 169 -4.05 12.18 8.74
N ALA A 170 -4.95 11.82 9.68
CA ALA A 170 -4.77 12.15 11.10
C ALA A 170 -3.45 11.58 11.64
N LYS A 171 -3.13 10.31 11.30
CA LYS A 171 -1.86 9.70 11.68
C LYS A 171 -0.66 10.41 11.05
N LEU A 172 -0.70 10.71 9.75
CA LEU A 172 0.40 11.39 9.06
C LEU A 172 0.72 12.77 9.65
N PHE A 173 -0.30 13.50 10.12
CA PHE A 173 -0.10 14.76 10.86
C PHE A 173 0.46 14.51 12.25
N ALA A 174 -0.08 13.53 12.99
CA ALA A 174 0.39 13.18 14.32
C ALA A 174 1.87 12.73 14.32
N ASP A 175 2.29 11.91 13.35
CA ASP A 175 3.68 11.44 13.18
C ASP A 175 4.66 12.61 12.95
N ARG A 176 4.17 13.75 12.42
CA ARG A 176 4.91 15.00 12.26
C ARG A 176 4.74 15.99 13.43
N GLN A 177 4.04 15.57 14.49
CA GLN A 177 3.71 16.41 15.64
C GLN A 177 2.87 17.66 15.27
N LEU A 178 2.07 17.54 14.20
CA LEU A 178 1.20 18.60 13.72
C LEU A 178 -0.23 18.37 14.22
N ALA A 179 -0.73 19.31 15.02
CA ALA A 179 -2.12 19.28 15.47
C ALA A 179 -3.02 19.94 14.41
N VAL A 180 -3.97 19.17 13.89
CA VAL A 180 -4.98 19.65 12.93
C VAL A 180 -6.38 19.30 13.40
N GLY A 181 -7.34 20.19 13.13
CA GLY A 181 -8.74 19.92 13.42
C GLY A 181 -9.40 19.04 12.34
N PRO A 182 -10.54 18.42 12.65
CA PRO A 182 -11.26 17.55 11.72
C PRO A 182 -11.71 18.28 10.44
N GLU A 183 -11.92 19.59 10.48
CA GLU A 183 -12.28 20.44 9.34
C GLU A 183 -11.17 20.47 8.28
N ILE A 184 -9.90 20.34 8.67
CA ILE A 184 -8.76 20.27 7.75
C ILE A 184 -8.77 18.93 7.02
N VAL A 185 -8.93 17.83 7.74
CA VAL A 185 -9.02 16.49 7.17
C VAL A 185 -10.19 16.40 6.18
N GLN A 186 -11.36 16.94 6.55
CA GLN A 186 -12.54 16.98 5.66
C GLN A 186 -12.29 17.81 4.39
N ALA A 187 -11.62 18.96 4.51
CA ALA A 187 -11.29 19.79 3.35
C ALA A 187 -10.34 19.09 2.38
N MET A 188 -9.39 18.28 2.90
CA MET A 188 -8.50 17.45 2.10
C MET A 188 -9.26 16.35 1.39
N LEU A 189 -10.06 15.55 2.09
CA LEU A 189 -10.84 14.44 1.53
C LEU A 189 -11.80 14.89 0.42
N ALA A 190 -12.36 16.10 0.54
CA ALA A 190 -13.29 16.64 -0.46
C ALA A 190 -12.64 16.93 -1.82
N ARG A 191 -11.31 17.03 -1.92
CA ARG A 191 -10.60 17.48 -3.12
C ARG A 191 -9.39 16.64 -3.52
N MET A 192 -8.89 15.78 -2.63
CA MET A 192 -7.76 14.93 -2.94
C MET A 192 -8.16 13.70 -3.77
N GLU A 193 -7.23 13.18 -4.53
CA GLU A 193 -7.33 11.85 -5.12
C GLU A 193 -7.36 10.78 -4.01
N ARG A 194 -8.22 9.76 -4.16
CA ARG A 194 -8.37 8.68 -3.16
C ARG A 194 -7.20 7.71 -3.20
N SER A 195 -6.04 8.18 -2.78
CA SER A 195 -4.84 7.35 -2.67
C SER A 195 -3.99 7.70 -1.45
N PHE A 196 -3.30 6.71 -0.90
CA PHE A 196 -2.35 6.95 0.19
C PHE A 196 -1.12 7.74 -0.26
N ALA A 197 -0.76 7.66 -1.54
CA ALA A 197 0.33 8.45 -2.11
C ALA A 197 -0.02 9.94 -2.09
N GLU A 198 -1.25 10.28 -2.49
CA GLU A 198 -1.76 11.64 -2.46
C GLU A 198 -1.87 12.17 -1.03
N ALA A 199 -2.39 11.37 -0.09
CA ALA A 199 -2.45 11.75 1.31
C ALA A 199 -1.08 12.13 1.88
N ARG A 200 -0.05 11.29 1.64
CA ARG A 200 1.33 11.56 2.07
C ARG A 200 1.90 12.82 1.43
N ARG A 201 1.68 13.02 0.12
CA ARG A 201 2.16 14.17 -0.63
C ARG A 201 1.53 15.47 -0.09
N LEU A 202 0.21 15.49 0.08
CA LEU A 202 -0.51 16.66 0.60
C LEU A 202 -0.07 17.02 2.01
N VAL A 203 0.07 16.06 2.90
CA VAL A 203 0.56 16.32 4.27
C VAL A 203 1.96 16.90 4.25
N ALA A 204 2.86 16.36 3.43
CA ALA A 204 4.22 16.89 3.31
C ALA A 204 4.26 18.33 2.76
N GLU A 205 3.40 18.65 1.80
CA GLU A 205 3.29 19.98 1.22
C GLU A 205 2.70 21.00 2.20
N ILE A 206 1.65 20.61 2.94
CA ILE A 206 1.05 21.44 3.98
C ILE A 206 2.06 21.71 5.11
N ASP A 207 2.82 20.71 5.53
CA ASP A 207 3.88 20.80 6.53
C ASP A 207 4.97 21.80 6.08
N ALA A 208 5.48 21.64 4.86
CA ALA A 208 6.49 22.53 4.28
C ALA A 208 5.99 23.97 4.18
N ALA A 209 4.74 24.20 3.77
CA ALA A 209 4.14 25.53 3.69
C ALA A 209 3.94 26.17 5.07
N SER A 210 3.55 25.38 6.09
CA SER A 210 3.42 25.82 7.46
C SER A 210 4.78 26.26 8.04
N LEU A 211 5.81 25.46 7.84
CA LEU A 211 7.18 25.75 8.26
C LEU A 211 7.74 27.01 7.58
N ALA A 212 7.55 27.15 6.27
CA ALA A 212 8.04 28.30 5.51
C ALA A 212 7.40 29.61 5.96
N GLN A 213 6.14 29.58 6.42
CA GLN A 213 5.41 30.75 6.89
C GLN A 213 5.56 31.00 8.40
N GLY A 214 6.16 30.05 9.15
CA GLY A 214 6.24 30.10 10.62
C GLY A 214 4.86 30.15 11.27
N ARG A 215 3.82 29.52 10.69
CA ARG A 215 2.43 29.59 11.14
C ARG A 215 1.84 28.20 11.30
N SER A 216 0.87 28.12 12.23
CA SER A 216 0.07 26.91 12.41
C SER A 216 -0.73 26.58 11.12
N ILE A 217 -1.02 25.29 10.92
CA ILE A 217 -1.85 24.81 9.84
C ILE A 217 -3.28 25.31 10.07
N THR A 218 -3.80 26.03 9.09
CA THR A 218 -5.16 26.59 9.11
C THR A 218 -5.96 26.18 7.88
N LEU A 219 -7.27 26.17 8.00
CA LEU A 219 -8.16 25.86 6.88
C LEU A 219 -7.94 26.75 5.63
N PRO A 220 -7.70 28.08 5.75
CA PRO A 220 -7.32 28.92 4.60
C PRO A 220 -6.04 28.47 3.91
N LEU A 221 -4.98 28.11 4.66
CA LEU A 221 -3.73 27.59 4.10
C LEU A 221 -3.97 26.31 3.29
N VAL A 222 -4.68 25.36 3.88
CA VAL A 222 -4.99 24.08 3.20
C VAL A 222 -5.83 24.29 1.95
N ARG A 223 -6.84 25.20 2.01
CA ARG A 223 -7.66 25.52 0.83
C ARG A 223 -6.87 26.20 -0.29
N ALA A 224 -5.90 27.04 0.04
CA ALA A 224 -5.02 27.68 -0.94
C ALA A 224 -4.18 26.61 -1.68
N ILE A 225 -3.54 25.70 -0.95
CA ILE A 225 -2.75 24.60 -1.51
C ILE A 225 -3.61 23.69 -2.41
N LEU A 226 -4.83 23.36 -1.97
CA LEU A 226 -5.76 22.54 -2.75
C LEU A 226 -6.29 23.25 -4.00
N ALA A 227 -6.39 24.59 -4.00
CA ALA A 227 -6.86 25.38 -5.14
C ALA A 227 -5.80 25.54 -6.23
N GLU A 228 -4.50 25.50 -5.92
CA GLU A 228 -3.41 25.58 -6.89
C GLU A 228 -3.29 24.31 -7.76
N ARG A 229 -4.09 23.28 -7.47
CA ARG A 229 -4.04 21.95 -8.10
C ARG A 229 -5.25 21.61 -8.97
N GLY A 230 -6.25 22.40 -8.95
CA GLY A 230 -7.48 22.27 -9.76
C GLY A 230 -7.44 23.25 -10.91
#